data_e3cc0ac6e60c3f3ecaf67e0984f45613
#
_entry.id   e3cc0ac6e60c3f3ecaf67e0984f45613
#
_cell.length_a   1.000
_cell.length_b   1.000
_cell.length_c   1.000
_cell.angle_alpha   90.00
_cell.angle_beta   90.00
_cell.angle_gamma   90.00
#
_symmetry.space_group_name_H-M   'P 1'
#
loop_
_entity.id
_entity.type
_entity.pdbx_description
1 polymer ?
#
loop_
_entity_poly.entity_id
_entity_poly.type
_entity_poly.pdbx_seq_one_letter_code
_entity_poly.pdbx_strand_id
1 'polypeptide(L)'
;MMRALIFFLIAAIVTFSCESTTQSADTKKDPTDQKEYYQLKVYTFDSELQQSLTDEYLAEAFLPGLKKLGIQNIGVFKKRLSESDSVLQTYVLIPFNRLETFLSLDTALLSDQDYLSKGAGYLSASHANPPYKRIESILLSAFRDFPILKPTPLDGPRKDRIYELRSYESPTESYYLNKVEMFNEGGEVALFDRLGFNAVFYADVISGPKMPNLMYMTTFSNQDSRDEHWKSFGDAPEWKELIGNSYYENNVSHADIIFLYPAEYSDY
;
A
#
# COMPACT_ATOMS: atom_id res chain seq x y z
N MET A 1 89.52 -42.35 -19.22
CA MET A 1 88.42 -42.92 -18.40
C MET A 1 87.83 -41.83 -17.55
N MET A 2 86.72 -41.32 -17.92
CA MET A 2 86.05 -40.23 -17.21
C MET A 2 84.58 -40.63 -17.01
N ARG A 3 84.15 -40.86 -15.81
CA ARG A 3 82.78 -41.21 -15.44
C ARG A 3 81.97 -39.92 -15.27
N ALA A 4 80.94 -39.80 -16.10
CA ALA A 4 79.95 -38.71 -16.01
C ALA A 4 78.92 -39.10 -14.94
N LEU A 5 78.71 -38.21 -13.97
CA LEU A 5 77.65 -38.30 -12.96
C LEU A 5 76.43 -37.50 -13.54
N ILE A 6 75.31 -38.18 -13.69
CA ILE A 6 74.08 -37.60 -14.05
C ILE A 6 73.30 -37.28 -12.76
N PHE A 7 73.06 -36.01 -12.45
CA PHE A 7 72.16 -35.57 -11.38
C PHE A 7 70.75 -35.54 -11.94
N PHE A 8 69.82 -36.33 -11.39
CA PHE A 8 68.41 -36.22 -11.58
C PHE A 8 67.86 -35.17 -10.62
N LEU A 9 67.32 -34.04 -11.18
CA LEU A 9 66.59 -33.03 -10.41
C LEU A 9 65.11 -33.43 -10.41
N ILE A 10 64.56 -33.86 -9.29
CA ILE A 10 63.15 -34.12 -9.11
C ILE A 10 62.48 -32.78 -8.76
N ALA A 11 61.73 -32.19 -9.68
CA ALA A 11 60.90 -31.05 -9.42
C ALA A 11 59.58 -31.52 -8.77
N ALA A 12 59.38 -31.23 -7.51
CA ALA A 12 58.11 -31.43 -6.83
C ALA A 12 57.16 -30.32 -7.22
N ILE A 13 56.14 -30.64 -8.01
CA ILE A 13 55.01 -29.71 -8.30
C ILE A 13 54.06 -29.77 -7.13
N VAL A 14 54.07 -28.73 -6.30
CA VAL A 14 53.05 -28.51 -5.27
C VAL A 14 51.86 -27.85 -5.92
N THR A 15 50.80 -28.60 -6.19
CA THR A 15 49.52 -28.07 -6.60
C THR A 15 48.80 -27.48 -5.39
N PHE A 16 48.79 -26.16 -5.26
CA PHE A 16 47.91 -25.44 -4.34
C PHE A 16 46.47 -25.51 -4.90
N SER A 17 45.67 -26.39 -4.34
CA SER A 17 44.23 -26.42 -4.54
C SER A 17 43.61 -25.27 -3.71
N CYS A 18 43.24 -24.19 -4.40
CA CYS A 18 42.48 -23.11 -3.78
C CYS A 18 41.00 -23.53 -3.73
N GLU A 19 40.58 -24.16 -2.63
CA GLU A 19 39.15 -24.34 -2.33
C GLU A 19 38.55 -22.98 -2.02
N SER A 20 37.88 -22.40 -3.01
CA SER A 20 37.02 -21.24 -2.82
C SER A 20 35.76 -21.70 -2.05
N THR A 21 35.83 -21.60 -0.72
CA THR A 21 34.62 -21.68 0.11
C THR A 21 33.81 -20.45 -0.16
N THR A 22 32.85 -20.56 -1.09
CA THR A 22 31.72 -19.61 -1.20
C THR A 22 30.87 -19.78 0.06
N GLN A 23 31.21 -19.07 1.12
CA GLN A 23 30.26 -18.79 2.17
C GLN A 23 29.14 -17.94 1.54
N SER A 24 28.01 -18.57 1.23
CA SER A 24 26.76 -17.86 1.09
C SER A 24 26.53 -17.16 2.42
N ALA A 25 26.72 -15.85 2.41
CA ALA A 25 26.27 -15.00 3.50
C ALA A 25 24.75 -15.14 3.56
N ASP A 26 24.27 -16.02 4.41
CA ASP A 26 22.89 -15.99 4.91
C ASP A 26 22.75 -14.68 5.68
N THR A 27 22.48 -13.60 4.96
CA THR A 27 22.01 -12.36 5.57
C THR A 27 20.68 -12.71 6.22
N LYS A 28 20.70 -12.98 7.52
CA LYS A 28 19.50 -12.93 8.36
C LYS A 28 18.87 -11.58 8.07
N LYS A 29 17.81 -11.59 7.26
CA LYS A 29 16.95 -10.42 7.03
C LYS A 29 16.45 -10.00 8.40
N ASP A 30 16.77 -8.78 8.81
CA ASP A 30 16.25 -8.18 10.03
C ASP A 30 14.71 -8.24 9.92
N PRO A 31 13.97 -8.72 10.93
CA PRO A 31 12.49 -8.71 10.92
C PRO A 31 11.89 -7.32 10.70
N THR A 32 12.66 -6.26 10.94
CA THR A 32 12.28 -4.85 10.70
C THR A 32 12.34 -4.44 9.22
N ASP A 33 12.86 -5.30 8.33
CA ASP A 33 13.07 -4.99 6.91
C ASP A 33 11.91 -5.46 6.00
N GLN A 34 10.81 -5.99 6.57
CA GLN A 34 9.63 -6.43 5.83
C GLN A 34 8.52 -5.40 5.91
N LYS A 35 8.57 -4.40 5.02
CA LYS A 35 7.44 -3.50 4.81
C LYS A 35 6.63 -3.93 3.59
N GLU A 36 5.33 -3.74 3.67
CA GLU A 36 4.40 -4.03 2.58
C GLU A 36 4.41 -2.92 1.51
N TYR A 37 3.97 -3.30 0.33
CA TYR A 37 3.56 -2.41 -0.74
C TYR A 37 2.05 -2.47 -0.89
N TYR A 38 1.44 -1.38 -1.32
CA TYR A 38 -0.01 -1.36 -1.57
C TYR A 38 -0.27 -0.86 -2.98
N GLN A 39 -1.24 -1.48 -3.65
CA GLN A 39 -1.91 -0.87 -4.79
C GLN A 39 -3.22 -0.28 -4.32
N LEU A 40 -3.42 1.01 -4.55
CA LEU A 40 -4.72 1.65 -4.42
C LEU A 40 -5.27 1.88 -5.83
N LYS A 41 -6.27 1.07 -6.22
CA LYS A 41 -7.00 1.26 -7.48
C LYS A 41 -8.23 2.13 -7.21
N VAL A 42 -8.42 3.16 -8.02
CA VAL A 42 -9.58 4.05 -7.91
C VAL A 42 -10.40 3.93 -9.19
N TYR A 43 -11.57 3.35 -9.10
CA TYR A 43 -12.53 3.28 -10.18
C TYR A 43 -13.43 4.50 -10.14
N THR A 44 -13.58 5.18 -11.26
CA THR A 44 -14.53 6.30 -11.45
C THR A 44 -15.62 5.88 -12.41
N PHE A 45 -16.87 6.23 -12.11
CA PHE A 45 -18.05 5.82 -12.87
C PHE A 45 -18.85 7.02 -13.34
N ASP A 46 -19.49 6.88 -14.50
CA ASP A 46 -20.47 7.83 -15.02
C ASP A 46 -21.91 7.46 -14.61
N SER A 47 -22.13 6.23 -14.09
CA SER A 47 -23.44 5.74 -13.68
C SER A 47 -23.37 4.68 -12.59
N GLU A 48 -24.47 4.51 -11.86
CA GLU A 48 -24.65 3.42 -10.89
C GLU A 48 -24.59 2.02 -11.55
N LEU A 49 -25.01 1.91 -12.82
CA LEU A 49 -24.91 0.67 -13.57
C LEU A 49 -23.43 0.23 -13.73
N GLN A 50 -22.55 1.16 -14.11
CA GLN A 50 -21.11 0.86 -14.19
C GLN A 50 -20.55 0.44 -12.82
N GLN A 51 -20.94 1.15 -11.76
CA GLN A 51 -20.53 0.79 -10.41
C GLN A 51 -20.99 -0.61 -10.02
N SER A 52 -22.25 -0.96 -10.30
CA SER A 52 -22.81 -2.29 -10.00
C SER A 52 -22.12 -3.42 -10.77
N LEU A 53 -21.82 -3.22 -12.06
CA LEU A 53 -21.07 -4.19 -12.87
C LEU A 53 -19.65 -4.39 -12.35
N THR A 54 -19.02 -3.32 -11.92
CA THR A 54 -17.67 -3.40 -11.30
C THR A 54 -17.75 -4.06 -9.92
N ASP A 55 -18.77 -3.77 -9.11
CA ASP A 55 -18.98 -4.45 -7.81
C ASP A 55 -19.15 -5.97 -7.97
N GLU A 56 -19.94 -6.41 -8.94
CA GLU A 56 -20.11 -7.85 -9.25
C GLU A 56 -18.77 -8.49 -9.62
N TYR A 57 -18.02 -7.85 -10.51
CA TYR A 57 -16.68 -8.32 -10.88
C TYR A 57 -15.72 -8.38 -9.69
N LEU A 58 -15.69 -7.34 -8.87
CA LEU A 58 -14.82 -7.30 -7.69
C LEU A 58 -15.19 -8.42 -6.71
N ALA A 59 -16.48 -8.60 -6.42
CA ALA A 59 -16.97 -9.59 -5.45
C ALA A 59 -16.79 -11.02 -5.92
N GLU A 60 -17.15 -11.32 -7.20
CA GLU A 60 -17.28 -12.70 -7.68
C GLU A 60 -16.04 -13.23 -8.40
N ALA A 61 -15.18 -12.34 -8.94
CA ALA A 61 -14.01 -12.74 -9.70
C ALA A 61 -12.69 -12.21 -9.11
N PHE A 62 -12.56 -10.89 -8.92
CA PHE A 62 -11.29 -10.27 -8.60
C PHE A 62 -10.79 -10.63 -7.19
N LEU A 63 -11.59 -10.38 -6.16
CA LEU A 63 -11.22 -10.71 -4.78
C LEU A 63 -10.98 -12.21 -4.57
N PRO A 64 -11.85 -13.13 -5.07
CA PRO A 64 -11.56 -14.56 -5.02
C PRO A 64 -10.26 -14.94 -5.74
N GLY A 65 -9.98 -14.33 -6.91
CA GLY A 65 -8.74 -14.55 -7.63
C GLY A 65 -7.51 -14.10 -6.84
N LEU A 66 -7.56 -12.92 -6.22
CA LEU A 66 -6.49 -12.42 -5.32
C LEU A 66 -6.26 -13.37 -4.13
N LYS A 67 -7.34 -13.85 -3.49
CA LYS A 67 -7.27 -14.77 -2.35
C LYS A 67 -6.67 -16.12 -2.73
N LYS A 68 -6.94 -16.64 -3.93
CA LYS A 68 -6.25 -17.83 -4.47
C LYS A 68 -4.75 -17.64 -4.63
N LEU A 69 -4.30 -16.41 -4.93
CA LEU A 69 -2.88 -16.05 -5.02
C LEU A 69 -2.25 -15.77 -3.63
N GLY A 70 -3.00 -15.96 -2.54
CA GLY A 70 -2.52 -15.76 -1.17
C GLY A 70 -2.59 -14.30 -0.69
N ILE A 71 -3.20 -13.40 -1.46
CA ILE A 71 -3.38 -11.99 -1.07
C ILE A 71 -4.63 -11.89 -0.19
N GLN A 72 -4.48 -11.36 1.01
CA GLN A 72 -5.51 -11.23 2.04
C GLN A 72 -5.69 -9.77 2.44
N ASN A 73 -6.70 -9.46 3.27
CA ASN A 73 -6.98 -8.12 3.79
C ASN A 73 -7.20 -7.09 2.66
N ILE A 74 -7.97 -7.48 1.64
CA ILE A 74 -8.27 -6.62 0.49
C ILE A 74 -9.40 -5.67 0.86
N GLY A 75 -9.10 -4.37 0.89
CA GLY A 75 -10.09 -3.34 1.17
C GLY A 75 -10.84 -2.93 -0.09
N VAL A 76 -12.18 -2.94 -0.05
CA VAL A 76 -13.01 -2.34 -1.07
C VAL A 76 -13.91 -1.31 -0.41
N PHE A 77 -13.80 -0.06 -0.84
CA PHE A 77 -14.48 1.05 -0.21
C PHE A 77 -15.21 1.89 -1.24
N LYS A 78 -16.39 2.38 -0.88
CA LYS A 78 -17.19 3.30 -1.67
C LYS A 78 -17.08 4.71 -1.13
N LYS A 79 -16.96 5.68 -2.01
CA LYS A 79 -16.94 7.09 -1.64
C LYS A 79 -18.28 7.52 -1.08
N ARG A 80 -18.23 8.24 0.05
CA ARG A 80 -19.40 8.96 0.56
C ARG A 80 -19.63 10.20 -0.30
N LEU A 81 -20.82 10.26 -0.88
CA LEU A 81 -21.24 11.40 -1.70
C LEU A 81 -21.69 12.55 -0.79
N SER A 82 -21.53 13.77 -1.29
CA SER A 82 -22.03 14.99 -0.66
C SER A 82 -22.74 15.87 -1.70
N GLU A 83 -23.38 16.93 -1.28
CA GLU A 83 -24.03 17.89 -2.18
C GLU A 83 -23.04 18.54 -3.16
N SER A 84 -21.79 18.70 -2.74
CA SER A 84 -20.71 19.31 -3.54
C SER A 84 -19.91 18.31 -4.36
N ASP A 85 -20.05 16.99 -4.10
CA ASP A 85 -19.27 15.94 -4.75
C ASP A 85 -20.13 14.69 -4.99
N SER A 86 -20.62 14.57 -6.21
CA SER A 86 -21.49 13.48 -6.66
C SER A 86 -20.76 12.44 -7.53
N VAL A 87 -19.42 12.51 -7.64
CA VAL A 87 -18.64 11.57 -8.45
C VAL A 87 -18.60 10.20 -7.80
N LEU A 88 -19.18 9.21 -8.48
CA LEU A 88 -19.18 7.82 -8.03
C LEU A 88 -17.77 7.23 -8.16
N GLN A 89 -17.24 6.74 -7.04
CA GLN A 89 -15.92 6.10 -7.00
C GLN A 89 -15.91 4.87 -6.07
N THR A 90 -15.11 3.87 -6.47
CA THR A 90 -14.78 2.70 -5.65
C THR A 90 -13.27 2.59 -5.54
N TYR A 91 -12.78 2.45 -4.32
CA TYR A 91 -11.37 2.33 -3.96
C TYR A 91 -11.08 0.89 -3.58
N VAL A 92 -10.03 0.31 -4.17
CA VAL A 92 -9.59 -1.06 -3.86
C VAL A 92 -8.16 -1.01 -3.36
N LEU A 93 -7.95 -1.34 -2.09
CA LEU A 93 -6.64 -1.41 -1.44
C LEU A 93 -6.17 -2.86 -1.41
N ILE A 94 -5.02 -3.13 -2.05
CA ILE A 94 -4.46 -4.47 -2.21
C ILE A 94 -3.06 -4.49 -1.61
N PRO A 95 -2.79 -5.25 -0.52
CA PRO A 95 -1.47 -5.36 0.05
C PRO A 95 -0.61 -6.41 -0.68
N PHE A 96 0.69 -6.15 -0.75
CA PHE A 96 1.70 -7.04 -1.31
C PHE A 96 2.92 -7.11 -0.39
N ASN A 97 3.35 -8.30 -0.05
CA ASN A 97 4.61 -8.50 0.69
C ASN A 97 5.85 -8.27 -0.20
N ARG A 98 5.69 -8.24 -1.51
CA ARG A 98 6.76 -8.10 -2.50
C ARG A 98 6.27 -7.38 -3.75
N LEU A 99 7.11 -6.50 -4.29
CA LEU A 99 6.80 -5.75 -5.50
C LEU A 99 6.63 -6.65 -6.74
N GLU A 100 7.36 -7.77 -6.79
CA GLU A 100 7.25 -8.74 -7.88
C GLU A 100 5.85 -9.36 -7.97
N THR A 101 5.16 -9.52 -6.83
CA THR A 101 3.77 -10.02 -6.82
C THR A 101 2.82 -9.02 -7.49
N PHE A 102 3.00 -7.72 -7.22
CA PHE A 102 2.25 -6.66 -7.91
C PHE A 102 2.52 -6.71 -9.43
N LEU A 103 3.78 -6.83 -9.86
CA LEU A 103 4.15 -6.83 -11.29
C LEU A 103 3.63 -8.06 -12.05
N SER A 104 3.46 -9.20 -11.38
CA SER A 104 2.98 -10.45 -12.00
C SER A 104 1.47 -10.68 -11.85
N LEU A 105 0.76 -9.82 -11.10
CA LEU A 105 -0.62 -10.02 -10.70
C LEU A 105 -1.57 -10.26 -11.88
N ASP A 106 -1.56 -9.36 -12.86
CA ASP A 106 -2.49 -9.44 -13.99
C ASP A 106 -2.26 -10.73 -14.81
N THR A 107 -1.00 -11.13 -15.01
CA THR A 107 -0.65 -12.38 -15.70
C THR A 107 -1.13 -13.60 -14.92
N ALA A 108 -1.00 -13.59 -13.61
CA ALA A 108 -1.45 -14.68 -12.74
C ALA A 108 -2.99 -14.80 -12.77
N LEU A 109 -3.71 -13.69 -12.68
CA LEU A 109 -5.18 -13.69 -12.76
C LEU A 109 -5.69 -14.16 -14.12
N LEU A 110 -5.06 -13.72 -15.22
CA LEU A 110 -5.44 -14.15 -16.58
C LEU A 110 -5.17 -15.64 -16.85
N SER A 111 -4.44 -16.32 -15.98
CA SER A 111 -4.23 -17.76 -16.02
C SER A 111 -5.27 -18.57 -15.23
N ASP A 112 -6.12 -17.91 -14.44
CA ASP A 112 -7.19 -18.54 -13.65
C ASP A 112 -8.51 -18.59 -14.44
N GLN A 113 -8.97 -19.80 -14.79
CA GLN A 113 -10.21 -20.02 -15.55
C GLN A 113 -11.46 -19.58 -14.79
N ASP A 114 -11.49 -19.73 -13.45
CA ASP A 114 -12.62 -19.26 -12.63
C ASP A 114 -12.70 -17.72 -12.67
N TYR A 115 -11.55 -17.05 -12.56
CA TYR A 115 -11.48 -15.61 -12.68
C TYR A 115 -11.97 -15.12 -14.04
N LEU A 116 -11.51 -15.74 -15.12
CA LEU A 116 -11.94 -15.39 -16.48
C LEU A 116 -13.43 -15.62 -16.71
N SER A 117 -13.93 -16.76 -16.25
CA SER A 117 -15.35 -17.14 -16.41
C SER A 117 -16.28 -16.22 -15.63
N LYS A 118 -15.99 -16.01 -14.33
CA LYS A 118 -16.83 -15.18 -13.45
C LYS A 118 -16.69 -13.69 -13.77
N GLY A 119 -15.50 -13.26 -14.20
CA GLY A 119 -15.23 -11.90 -14.58
C GLY A 119 -15.64 -11.52 -16.02
N ALA A 120 -16.17 -12.45 -16.81
CA ALA A 120 -16.40 -12.28 -18.25
C ALA A 120 -17.21 -11.03 -18.59
N GLY A 121 -18.25 -10.72 -17.83
CA GLY A 121 -19.13 -9.55 -18.05
C GLY A 121 -18.35 -8.22 -17.96
N TYR A 122 -17.37 -8.16 -17.09
CA TYR A 122 -16.49 -7.00 -16.93
C TYR A 122 -15.29 -7.03 -17.89
N LEU A 123 -14.58 -8.16 -17.94
CA LEU A 123 -13.34 -8.31 -18.70
C LEU A 123 -13.54 -8.22 -20.22
N SER A 124 -14.71 -8.69 -20.70
CA SER A 124 -15.09 -8.69 -22.12
C SER A 124 -16.17 -7.69 -22.47
N ALA A 125 -16.37 -6.69 -21.61
CA ALA A 125 -17.37 -5.64 -21.85
C ALA A 125 -17.11 -4.92 -23.16
N SER A 126 -18.18 -4.60 -23.90
CA SER A 126 -18.06 -3.90 -25.19
C SER A 126 -17.60 -2.45 -24.99
N HIS A 127 -16.93 -1.90 -25.99
CA HIS A 127 -16.52 -0.48 -25.98
C HIS A 127 -17.70 0.49 -25.89
N ALA A 128 -18.90 0.06 -26.28
CA ALA A 128 -20.12 0.87 -26.20
C ALA A 128 -20.70 0.91 -24.76
N ASN A 129 -20.38 -0.07 -23.95
CA ASN A 129 -20.87 -0.20 -22.57
C ASN A 129 -19.71 -0.56 -21.63
N PRO A 130 -18.76 0.36 -21.41
CA PRO A 130 -17.62 0.09 -20.54
C PRO A 130 -18.07 -0.02 -19.07
N PRO A 131 -17.49 -0.90 -18.26
CA PRO A 131 -17.90 -1.11 -16.87
C PRO A 131 -17.40 -0.01 -15.92
N TYR A 132 -16.60 0.91 -16.38
CA TYR A 132 -16.09 2.07 -15.64
C TYR A 132 -15.75 3.20 -16.62
N LYS A 133 -15.61 4.41 -16.10
CA LYS A 133 -15.08 5.55 -16.88
C LYS A 133 -13.56 5.53 -16.93
N ARG A 134 -12.92 5.43 -15.76
CA ARG A 134 -11.43 5.40 -15.61
C ARG A 134 -11.03 4.57 -14.42
N ILE A 135 -9.80 4.06 -14.46
CA ILE A 135 -9.09 3.46 -13.35
C ILE A 135 -7.79 4.23 -13.14
N GLU A 136 -7.55 4.65 -11.92
CA GLU A 136 -6.24 5.07 -11.47
C GLU A 136 -5.59 3.93 -10.68
N SER A 137 -4.29 3.77 -10.80
CA SER A 137 -3.49 2.80 -10.04
C SER A 137 -2.35 3.54 -9.36
N ILE A 138 -2.37 3.54 -8.03
CA ILE A 138 -1.38 4.21 -7.20
C ILE A 138 -0.59 3.13 -6.48
N LEU A 139 0.74 3.15 -6.63
CA LEU A 139 1.64 2.23 -5.94
C LEU A 139 2.25 2.92 -4.74
N LEU A 140 2.10 2.27 -3.59
CA LEU A 140 2.47 2.78 -2.29
C LEU A 140 3.49 1.87 -1.61
N SER A 141 4.35 2.45 -0.77
CA SER A 141 5.27 1.72 0.10
C SER A 141 4.98 2.09 1.55
N ALA A 142 4.70 1.10 2.39
CA ALA A 142 4.39 1.32 3.80
C ALA A 142 5.45 2.17 4.52
N PHE A 143 5.04 2.98 5.49
CA PHE A 143 5.97 3.71 6.34
C PHE A 143 6.77 2.75 7.23
N ARG A 144 7.95 3.20 7.67
CA ARG A 144 8.82 2.43 8.56
C ARG A 144 8.12 2.09 9.89
N ASP A 145 7.44 3.05 10.48
CA ASP A 145 6.82 2.90 11.80
C ASP A 145 5.42 2.27 11.74
N PHE A 146 4.93 1.98 10.51
CA PHE A 146 3.71 1.24 10.26
C PHE A 146 3.89 0.32 9.04
N PRO A 147 4.75 -0.72 9.15
CA PRO A 147 5.24 -1.48 7.98
C PRO A 147 4.22 -2.44 7.39
N ILE A 148 3.15 -2.77 8.11
CA ILE A 148 2.15 -3.78 7.73
C ILE A 148 0.76 -3.21 7.95
N LEU A 149 -0.09 -3.38 6.94
CA LEU A 149 -1.50 -3.02 6.98
C LEU A 149 -2.23 -3.75 8.12
N LYS A 150 -3.09 -3.03 8.85
CA LYS A 150 -3.84 -3.59 9.95
C LYS A 150 -5.35 -3.62 9.64
N PRO A 151 -6.01 -4.78 9.78
CA PRO A 151 -7.47 -4.83 9.78
C PRO A 151 -8.05 -3.94 10.88
N THR A 152 -9.17 -3.32 10.58
CA THR A 152 -9.81 -2.38 11.50
C THR A 152 -10.65 -3.13 12.53
N PRO A 153 -10.40 -2.95 13.84
CA PRO A 153 -11.18 -3.59 14.92
C PRO A 153 -12.44 -2.76 15.27
N LEU A 154 -13.19 -2.30 14.27
CA LEU A 154 -14.40 -1.50 14.50
C LEU A 154 -15.64 -2.37 14.62
N ASP A 155 -16.42 -2.11 15.65
CA ASP A 155 -17.77 -2.64 15.83
C ASP A 155 -18.83 -1.79 15.11
N GLY A 156 -20.04 -2.33 15.01
CA GLY A 156 -21.18 -1.64 14.42
C GLY A 156 -21.33 -1.80 12.91
N PRO A 157 -22.42 -1.26 12.36
CA PRO A 157 -22.77 -1.42 10.95
C PRO A 157 -21.69 -0.84 10.02
N ARG A 158 -21.30 -1.59 8.99
CA ARG A 158 -20.29 -1.16 8.01
C ARG A 158 -20.62 0.19 7.36
N LYS A 159 -21.89 0.43 7.05
CA LYS A 159 -22.38 1.66 6.41
C LYS A 159 -22.16 2.92 7.26
N ASP A 160 -22.07 2.78 8.59
CA ASP A 160 -21.90 3.90 9.51
C ASP A 160 -20.42 4.21 9.76
N ARG A 161 -19.52 3.24 9.52
CA ARG A 161 -18.08 3.39 9.70
C ARG A 161 -17.53 4.45 8.75
N ILE A 162 -16.60 5.26 9.26
CA ILE A 162 -15.83 6.21 8.46
C ILE A 162 -14.43 5.65 8.20
N TYR A 163 -14.07 5.52 6.95
CA TYR A 163 -12.71 5.28 6.49
C TYR A 163 -12.25 6.59 5.86
N GLU A 164 -11.38 7.32 6.55
CA GLU A 164 -10.90 8.62 6.11
C GLU A 164 -9.55 8.43 5.41
N LEU A 165 -9.58 8.49 4.08
CA LEU A 165 -8.39 8.46 3.23
C LEU A 165 -7.88 9.88 3.04
N ARG A 166 -6.62 10.11 3.37
CA ARG A 166 -5.94 11.39 3.17
C ARG A 166 -4.77 11.24 2.22
N SER A 167 -4.60 12.25 1.35
CA SER A 167 -3.46 12.41 0.46
C SER A 167 -2.85 13.79 0.71
N TYR A 168 -1.59 13.84 1.11
CA TYR A 168 -0.87 15.08 1.37
C TYR A 168 0.21 15.30 0.33
N GLU A 169 0.01 16.31 -0.50
CA GLU A 169 0.96 16.76 -1.51
C GLU A 169 1.96 17.73 -0.90
N SER A 170 3.22 17.62 -1.28
CA SER A 170 4.28 18.53 -0.83
C SER A 170 4.77 19.41 -1.99
N PRO A 171 5.27 20.63 -1.70
CA PRO A 171 5.68 21.55 -2.76
C PRO A 171 6.96 21.11 -3.48
N THR A 172 7.80 20.31 -2.84
CA THR A 172 9.02 19.71 -3.41
C THR A 172 9.34 18.38 -2.71
N GLU A 173 10.24 17.59 -3.31
CA GLU A 173 10.71 16.33 -2.72
C GLU A 173 11.36 16.52 -1.34
N SER A 174 12.06 17.63 -1.11
CA SER A 174 12.68 17.94 0.18
C SER A 174 11.62 18.16 1.27
N TYR A 175 10.57 18.93 0.98
CA TYR A 175 9.45 19.12 1.91
C TYR A 175 8.65 17.82 2.11
N TYR A 176 8.56 17.00 1.09
CA TYR A 176 7.94 15.68 1.18
C TYR A 176 8.72 14.76 2.16
N LEU A 177 10.05 14.66 2.01
CA LEU A 177 10.88 13.88 2.93
C LEU A 177 10.76 14.39 4.38
N ASN A 178 10.69 15.71 4.55
CA ASN A 178 10.46 16.34 5.85
C ASN A 178 9.07 15.97 6.43
N LYS A 179 8.02 15.90 5.60
CA LYS A 179 6.69 15.47 6.06
C LYS A 179 6.68 13.98 6.43
N VAL A 180 7.35 13.12 5.66
CA VAL A 180 7.50 11.69 6.00
C VAL A 180 8.27 11.51 7.32
N GLU A 181 9.33 12.28 7.53
CA GLU A 181 10.07 12.32 8.80
C GLU A 181 9.17 12.76 9.96
N MET A 182 8.33 13.79 9.79
CA MET A 182 7.38 14.25 10.79
C MET A 182 6.42 13.13 11.23
N PHE A 183 5.95 12.28 10.28
CA PHE A 183 5.11 11.14 10.58
C PHE A 183 5.84 10.06 11.38
N ASN A 184 7.06 9.71 11.00
CA ASN A 184 7.85 8.64 11.62
C ASN A 184 8.64 9.16 12.83
N GLU A 185 9.77 9.82 12.60
CA GLU A 185 10.68 10.32 13.65
C GLU A 185 10.05 11.39 14.54
N GLY A 186 9.22 12.26 13.95
CA GLY A 186 8.45 13.28 14.67
C GLY A 186 7.35 12.70 15.55
N GLY A 187 6.97 11.43 15.35
CA GLY A 187 6.04 10.70 16.21
C GLY A 187 4.55 10.93 15.90
N GLU A 188 4.19 11.47 14.72
CA GLU A 188 2.78 11.66 14.33
C GLU A 188 2.03 10.31 14.25
N VAL A 189 2.67 9.22 13.73
CA VAL A 189 2.11 7.85 13.72
C VAL A 189 1.84 7.36 15.15
N ALA A 190 2.79 7.55 16.08
CA ALA A 190 2.64 7.14 17.47
C ALA A 190 1.52 7.93 18.18
N LEU A 191 1.35 9.22 17.85
CA LEU A 191 0.27 10.06 18.35
C LEU A 191 -1.10 9.56 17.87
N PHE A 192 -1.24 9.22 16.59
CA PHE A 192 -2.46 8.62 16.05
C PHE A 192 -2.81 7.30 16.75
N ASP A 193 -1.81 6.41 16.97
CA ASP A 193 -2.01 5.14 17.66
C ASP A 193 -2.47 5.37 19.12
N ARG A 194 -1.79 6.24 19.86
CA ARG A 194 -2.16 6.61 21.25
C ARG A 194 -3.57 7.18 21.37
N LEU A 195 -4.02 7.92 20.36
CA LEU A 195 -5.35 8.54 20.33
C LEU A 195 -6.43 7.61 19.73
N GLY A 196 -6.10 6.38 19.36
CA GLY A 196 -7.07 5.38 18.90
C GLY A 196 -7.63 5.61 17.51
N PHE A 197 -6.87 6.20 16.59
CA PHE A 197 -7.31 6.47 15.22
C PHE A 197 -7.51 5.22 14.35
N ASN A 198 -7.18 4.02 14.85
CA ASN A 198 -7.37 2.75 14.15
C ASN A 198 -6.88 2.81 12.69
N ALA A 199 -5.62 3.16 12.49
CA ALA A 199 -5.07 3.32 11.15
C ALA A 199 -5.04 1.99 10.38
N VAL A 200 -5.39 2.05 9.11
CA VAL A 200 -5.27 0.94 8.14
C VAL A 200 -3.86 0.90 7.57
N PHE A 201 -3.36 2.05 7.11
CA PHE A 201 -2.01 2.19 6.58
C PHE A 201 -1.53 3.66 6.64
N TYR A 202 -0.21 3.83 6.62
CA TYR A 202 0.51 5.06 6.25
C TYR A 202 1.55 4.68 5.20
N ALA A 203 1.65 5.44 4.11
CA ALA A 203 2.52 5.03 3.01
C ALA A 203 3.02 6.20 2.14
N ASP A 204 4.19 6.00 1.58
CA ASP A 204 4.75 6.80 0.50
C ASP A 204 4.07 6.47 -0.82
N VAL A 205 3.69 7.45 -1.63
CA VAL A 205 3.35 7.23 -3.03
C VAL A 205 4.65 7.12 -3.82
N ILE A 206 4.96 5.90 -4.29
CA ILE A 206 6.18 5.66 -5.08
C ILE A 206 5.93 5.71 -6.59
N SER A 207 4.67 5.59 -7.01
CA SER A 207 4.22 5.81 -8.38
C SER A 207 2.72 6.13 -8.41
N GLY A 208 2.32 7.24 -9.00
CA GLY A 208 0.93 7.66 -9.07
C GLY A 208 0.79 9.14 -9.43
N PRO A 209 -0.43 9.67 -9.42
CA PRO A 209 -0.68 11.09 -9.61
C PRO A 209 -0.27 11.92 -8.39
N LYS A 210 -0.16 13.23 -8.56
CA LYS A 210 0.00 14.23 -7.49
C LYS A 210 1.29 14.09 -6.67
N MET A 211 2.35 13.52 -7.22
CA MET A 211 3.64 13.39 -6.55
C MET A 211 4.41 14.73 -6.48
N PRO A 212 5.21 14.97 -5.43
CA PRO A 212 5.45 14.05 -4.31
C PRO A 212 4.33 14.11 -3.27
N ASN A 213 3.84 12.96 -2.84
CA ASN A 213 2.80 12.88 -1.82
C ASN A 213 2.86 11.58 -0.99
N LEU A 214 2.27 11.63 0.17
CA LEU A 214 1.98 10.48 1.02
C LEU A 214 0.47 10.27 1.15
N MET A 215 0.08 9.05 1.45
CA MET A 215 -1.30 8.71 1.73
C MET A 215 -1.42 7.90 3.01
N TYR A 216 -2.53 8.07 3.72
CA TYR A 216 -2.87 7.24 4.87
C TYR A 216 -4.38 7.11 5.03
N MET A 217 -4.79 6.08 5.77
CA MET A 217 -6.20 5.84 6.05
C MET A 217 -6.39 5.54 7.53
N THR A 218 -7.26 6.32 8.18
CA THR A 218 -7.71 6.13 9.55
C THR A 218 -9.19 5.79 9.58
N THR A 219 -9.66 5.15 10.67
CA THR A 219 -11.02 4.62 10.72
C THR A 219 -11.73 4.92 12.02
N PHE A 220 -13.05 5.13 11.94
CA PHE A 220 -13.90 5.50 13.07
C PHE A 220 -15.24 4.76 12.96
N SER A 221 -15.88 4.50 14.11
CA SER A 221 -17.17 3.81 14.18
C SER A 221 -18.28 4.57 13.46
N ASN A 222 -18.23 5.90 13.50
CA ASN A 222 -19.17 6.82 12.87
C ASN A 222 -18.58 8.24 12.82
N GLN A 223 -19.36 9.20 12.31
CA GLN A 223 -18.94 10.60 12.19
C GLN A 223 -18.64 11.26 13.55
N ASP A 224 -19.45 11.04 14.56
CA ASP A 224 -19.25 11.65 15.90
C ASP A 224 -17.93 11.17 16.49
N SER A 225 -17.65 9.87 16.43
CA SER A 225 -16.37 9.28 16.87
C SER A 225 -15.19 9.90 16.12
N ARG A 226 -15.32 10.07 14.81
CA ARG A 226 -14.28 10.73 14.00
C ARG A 226 -14.01 12.16 14.49
N ASP A 227 -15.03 12.95 14.71
CA ASP A 227 -14.91 14.36 15.10
C ASP A 227 -14.31 14.51 16.53
N GLU A 228 -14.66 13.62 17.45
CA GLU A 228 -14.06 13.55 18.78
C GLU A 228 -12.56 13.20 18.74
N HIS A 229 -12.17 12.25 17.89
CA HIS A 229 -10.75 11.88 17.71
C HIS A 229 -9.94 13.03 17.14
N TRP A 230 -10.43 13.68 16.07
CA TRP A 230 -9.73 14.83 15.48
C TRP A 230 -9.66 16.03 16.42
N LYS A 231 -10.68 16.24 17.24
CA LYS A 231 -10.63 17.25 18.31
C LYS A 231 -9.51 16.91 19.31
N SER A 232 -9.46 15.65 19.77
CA SER A 232 -8.45 15.19 20.71
C SER A 232 -7.04 15.30 20.13
N PHE A 233 -6.87 15.03 18.82
CA PHE A 233 -5.61 15.22 18.11
C PHE A 233 -5.19 16.70 18.09
N GLY A 234 -6.08 17.60 17.72
CA GLY A 234 -5.80 19.04 17.71
C GLY A 234 -5.47 19.62 19.10
N ASP A 235 -6.03 19.03 20.15
CA ASP A 235 -5.78 19.45 21.54
C ASP A 235 -4.50 18.83 22.14
N ALA A 236 -3.95 17.77 21.54
CA ALA A 236 -2.79 17.05 22.04
C ALA A 236 -1.53 17.94 22.13
N PRO A 237 -0.80 17.92 23.26
CA PRO A 237 0.43 18.69 23.42
C PRO A 237 1.49 18.32 22.38
N GLU A 238 1.62 17.04 22.06
CA GLU A 238 2.57 16.54 21.07
C GLU A 238 2.31 17.11 19.66
N TRP A 239 1.03 17.22 19.29
CA TRP A 239 0.66 17.86 18.03
C TRP A 239 1.02 19.34 18.01
N LYS A 240 0.74 20.06 19.10
CA LYS A 240 1.08 21.48 19.22
C LYS A 240 2.59 21.72 19.17
N GLU A 241 3.39 20.80 19.72
CA GLU A 241 4.84 20.85 19.61
C GLU A 241 5.31 20.62 18.16
N LEU A 242 4.75 19.60 17.48
CA LEU A 242 5.09 19.30 16.08
C LEU A 242 4.81 20.49 15.14
N ILE A 243 3.59 21.05 15.20
CA ILE A 243 3.22 22.17 14.33
C ILE A 243 3.88 23.49 14.73
N GLY A 244 4.36 23.61 15.97
CA GLY A 244 5.15 24.75 16.44
C GLY A 244 6.62 24.68 16.07
N ASN A 245 7.10 23.55 15.54
CA ASN A 245 8.48 23.38 15.12
C ASN A 245 8.67 23.90 13.70
N SER A 246 9.44 25.00 13.56
CA SER A 246 9.72 25.62 12.27
C SER A 246 10.40 24.68 11.25
N TYR A 247 11.03 23.59 11.71
CA TYR A 247 11.60 22.57 10.84
C TYR A 247 10.54 21.86 10.00
N TYR A 248 9.31 21.72 10.52
CA TYR A 248 8.20 21.05 9.82
C TYR A 248 7.22 22.02 9.14
N GLU A 249 7.55 23.31 9.08
CA GLU A 249 6.69 24.29 8.40
C GLU A 249 6.63 24.09 6.88
N ASN A 250 5.47 24.38 6.29
CA ASN A 250 5.24 24.41 4.85
C ASN A 250 5.48 23.07 4.11
N ASN A 251 5.45 21.94 4.80
CA ASN A 251 5.70 20.63 4.20
C ASN A 251 4.48 20.01 3.50
N VAL A 252 3.30 20.61 3.60
CA VAL A 252 2.09 20.25 2.85
C VAL A 252 1.61 21.43 2.03
N SER A 253 1.47 21.26 0.72
CA SER A 253 0.95 22.27 -0.22
C SER A 253 -0.53 22.09 -0.53
N HIS A 254 -1.01 20.84 -0.52
CA HIS A 254 -2.41 20.47 -0.72
C HIS A 254 -2.76 19.21 0.05
N ALA A 255 -4.02 19.10 0.50
CA ALA A 255 -4.53 17.94 1.19
C ALA A 255 -5.91 17.54 0.66
N ASP A 256 -6.01 16.31 0.15
CA ASP A 256 -7.31 15.69 -0.11
C ASP A 256 -7.77 14.90 1.11
N ILE A 257 -9.04 15.02 1.46
CA ILE A 257 -9.69 14.25 2.51
C ILE A 257 -10.93 13.60 1.91
N ILE A 258 -10.92 12.27 1.86
CA ILE A 258 -11.96 11.48 1.20
C ILE A 258 -12.61 10.56 2.23
N PHE A 259 -13.91 10.67 2.39
CA PHE A 259 -14.69 9.80 3.28
C PHE A 259 -15.23 8.61 2.52
N LEU A 260 -14.94 7.43 3.06
CA LEU A 260 -15.27 6.14 2.47
C LEU A 260 -16.07 5.29 3.46
N TYR A 261 -16.75 4.26 2.97
CA TYR A 261 -17.31 3.16 3.76
C TYR A 261 -17.05 1.83 3.05
N PRO A 262 -16.87 0.72 3.78
CA PRO A 262 -16.51 -0.56 3.17
C PRO A 262 -17.71 -1.17 2.44
N ALA A 263 -17.48 -1.75 1.27
CA ALA A 263 -18.45 -2.57 0.58
C ALA A 263 -18.74 -3.85 1.39
N GLU A 264 -19.92 -4.47 1.21
CA GLU A 264 -20.32 -5.66 1.96
C GLU A 264 -19.37 -6.86 1.75
N TYR A 265 -18.74 -6.93 0.58
CA TYR A 265 -17.80 -7.97 0.20
C TYR A 265 -16.33 -7.62 0.51
N SER A 266 -16.06 -6.46 1.10
CA SER A 266 -14.72 -6.04 1.56
C SER A 266 -14.26 -6.90 2.74
N ASP A 267 -12.96 -7.09 2.90
CA ASP A 267 -12.37 -7.73 4.09
C ASP A 267 -12.39 -6.81 5.33
N TYR A 268 -12.91 -5.57 5.20
CA TYR A 268 -12.95 -4.51 6.23
C TYR A 268 -14.35 -4.26 6.79
#